data_6a020111c175499b885068136c5c8135
#
_entry.id   6a020111c175499b885068136c5c8135
#
_cell.length_a   1.000
_cell.length_b   1.000
_cell.length_c   1.000
_cell.angle_alpha   90.00
_cell.angle_beta   90.00
_cell.angle_gamma   90.00
#
_symmetry.space_group_name_H-M   'P 1'
#
loop_
_entity.id
_entity.type
_entity.pdbx_description
1 polymer ?
#
loop_
_entity_poly.entity_id
_entity_poly.type
_entity_poly.pdbx_seq_one_letter_code
_entity_poly.pdbx_strand_id
1 'polypeptide(L)'
;SIFCCIFHIMGVKGLNQLIKEHSPHAYKEFELKNLFGRKVAIDASMCLYQFLIAVRQSDGQQLTNDEGETTSHLSGIFYRTIRMVENNIKPVYVFDGKPPVLKGGELEKRLLKREEAQKQIDNLKDDASVSDMTKYQKRLVRVSRDQNDEAKKLLELMGIPYVNAPCEAEAQCAELARGGKVFAAASEDMDTLCYEPPQLLRHLTFAEARKMPIDQITYKEAIQGLDMTKEQFIDLCILLGCDYCETIKGVGPVTAYKLIKEHGSLDNIVKYLQENPDKTKYKVPENWPYNEARQLFMKPEVLPALEVELKWKEPDLDGLIEYMVKNKGFSEDRIRSGAEKLKKGLKAGIQGRLDGFFTVVPKNSNTSPLGKDDKKRKTNDKKGAAAKKTKRR
;
A
#
# COMPACT_ATOMS: atom_id res chain seq x y z
N SER A 1 -16.32 12.63 2.30
CA SER A 1 -16.35 11.33 2.97
C SER A 1 -15.26 11.29 4.03
N ILE A 2 -15.65 11.07 5.29
CA ILE A 2 -14.80 11.11 6.50
C ILE A 2 -13.63 10.09 6.43
N PHE A 3 -13.79 9.00 5.69
CA PHE A 3 -12.75 7.99 5.50
C PHE A 3 -11.58 8.46 4.62
N CYS A 4 -11.81 9.36 3.68
CA CYS A 4 -10.76 9.95 2.87
C CYS A 4 -9.82 10.82 3.73
N CYS A 5 -10.35 11.47 4.78
CA CYS A 5 -9.56 12.33 5.67
C CYS A 5 -8.62 11.55 6.61
N ILE A 6 -8.98 10.31 7.04
CA ILE A 6 -8.13 9.54 7.96
C ILE A 6 -6.89 8.99 7.25
N PHE A 7 -7.03 8.58 5.98
CA PHE A 7 -5.91 8.09 5.16
C PHE A 7 -5.07 9.22 4.54
N HIS A 8 -5.56 10.46 4.49
CA HIS A 8 -4.77 11.63 4.10
C HIS A 8 -3.75 12.08 5.15
N ILE A 9 -3.77 11.48 6.35
CA ILE A 9 -2.92 11.88 7.48
C ILE A 9 -1.73 10.92 7.67
N MET A 10 -1.75 9.73 7.04
CA MET A 10 -0.68 8.73 7.14
C MET A 10 0.25 8.85 5.94
N GLY A 11 1.56 8.89 6.21
CA GLY A 11 2.62 8.96 5.22
C GLY A 11 2.89 10.34 4.62
N VAL A 12 3.68 10.38 3.58
CA VAL A 12 4.24 11.59 2.96
C VAL A 12 3.16 12.43 2.29
N LYS A 13 2.86 13.59 2.90
CA LYS A 13 1.75 14.46 2.47
C LYS A 13 1.99 15.06 1.08
N GLY A 14 1.02 14.85 0.18
CA GLY A 14 1.03 15.45 -1.16
C GLY A 14 1.96 14.75 -2.16
N LEU A 15 2.73 13.74 -1.75
CA LEU A 15 3.59 12.99 -2.66
C LEU A 15 2.79 12.32 -3.79
N ASN A 16 1.65 11.74 -3.47
CA ASN A 16 0.75 11.15 -4.46
C ASN A 16 0.34 12.12 -5.56
N GLN A 17 0.02 13.38 -5.17
CA GLN A 17 -0.34 14.42 -6.11
C GLN A 17 0.84 14.83 -6.97
N LEU A 18 2.03 15.05 -6.37
CA LEU A 18 3.25 15.39 -7.12
C LEU A 18 3.59 14.33 -8.17
N ILE A 19 3.53 13.05 -7.81
CA ILE A 19 3.79 11.98 -8.77
C ILE A 19 2.73 11.98 -9.89
N LYS A 20 1.44 12.16 -9.59
CA LYS A 20 0.39 12.25 -10.61
C LYS A 20 0.56 13.43 -11.56
N GLU A 21 1.05 14.56 -11.06
CA GLU A 21 1.28 15.78 -11.85
C GLU A 21 2.53 15.66 -12.74
N HIS A 22 3.64 15.15 -12.20
CA HIS A 22 4.94 15.12 -12.90
C HIS A 22 5.21 13.79 -13.62
N SER A 23 4.60 12.69 -13.18
CA SER A 23 4.78 11.35 -13.74
C SER A 23 3.46 10.58 -13.85
N PRO A 24 2.48 11.05 -14.62
CA PRO A 24 1.17 10.38 -14.74
C PRO A 24 1.29 8.95 -15.27
N HIS A 25 2.29 8.65 -16.09
CA HIS A 25 2.54 7.32 -16.63
C HIS A 25 3.04 6.31 -15.59
N ALA A 26 3.57 6.77 -14.44
CA ALA A 26 3.93 5.91 -13.32
C ALA A 26 2.71 5.29 -12.64
N TYR A 27 1.52 5.87 -12.83
CA TYR A 27 0.26 5.40 -12.27
C TYR A 27 -0.51 4.52 -13.25
N LYS A 28 -1.01 3.39 -12.73
CA LYS A 28 -1.98 2.54 -13.42
C LYS A 28 -3.07 2.14 -12.44
N GLU A 29 -4.31 2.33 -12.85
CA GLU A 29 -5.48 1.85 -12.11
C GLU A 29 -6.00 0.57 -12.73
N PHE A 30 -6.31 -0.44 -11.91
CA PHE A 30 -6.83 -1.70 -12.39
C PHE A 30 -7.65 -2.46 -11.33
N GLU A 31 -8.30 -3.52 -11.76
CA GLU A 31 -9.06 -4.40 -10.90
C GLU A 31 -8.20 -5.54 -10.34
N LEU A 32 -8.66 -6.15 -9.25
CA LEU A 32 -7.97 -7.25 -8.58
C LEU A 32 -7.59 -8.41 -9.53
N LYS A 33 -8.45 -8.71 -10.51
CA LYS A 33 -8.21 -9.75 -11.53
C LYS A 33 -6.94 -9.53 -12.36
N ASN A 34 -6.48 -8.29 -12.50
CA ASN A 34 -5.26 -7.98 -13.26
C ASN A 34 -3.98 -8.45 -12.55
N LEU A 35 -4.07 -8.73 -11.23
CA LEU A 35 -2.98 -9.29 -10.43
C LEU A 35 -2.93 -10.82 -10.45
N PHE A 36 -3.72 -11.48 -11.30
CA PHE A 36 -3.75 -12.93 -11.43
C PHE A 36 -2.34 -13.53 -11.52
N GLY A 37 -2.05 -14.53 -10.71
CA GLY A 37 -0.76 -15.23 -10.65
C GLY A 37 0.38 -14.44 -9.98
N ARG A 38 0.12 -13.24 -9.44
CA ARG A 38 1.14 -12.44 -8.76
C ARG A 38 1.25 -12.80 -7.28
N LYS A 39 2.49 -12.79 -6.77
CA LYS A 39 2.80 -12.79 -5.34
C LYS A 39 2.91 -11.34 -4.88
N VAL A 40 2.32 -10.99 -3.75
CA VAL A 40 2.32 -9.61 -3.23
C VAL A 40 2.66 -9.61 -1.75
N ALA A 41 3.62 -8.78 -1.34
CA ALA A 41 3.93 -8.55 0.07
C ALA A 41 3.03 -7.43 0.60
N ILE A 42 2.31 -7.70 1.68
CA ILE A 42 1.28 -6.83 2.24
C ILE A 42 1.72 -6.40 3.63
N ASP A 43 1.74 -5.10 3.87
CA ASP A 43 1.92 -4.52 5.19
C ASP A 43 0.76 -4.95 6.10
N ALA A 44 1.06 -5.84 7.05
CA ALA A 44 0.07 -6.43 7.94
C ALA A 44 -0.44 -5.43 8.97
N SER A 45 0.43 -4.59 9.51
CA SER A 45 0.08 -3.61 10.55
C SER A 45 -0.90 -2.58 10.01
N MET A 46 -0.65 -2.08 8.80
CA MET A 46 -1.56 -1.18 8.11
C MET A 46 -2.90 -1.86 7.81
N CYS A 47 -2.88 -3.12 7.35
CA CYS A 47 -4.11 -3.88 7.08
C CYS A 47 -4.95 -4.11 8.34
N LEU A 48 -4.32 -4.54 9.44
CA LEU A 48 -5.00 -4.77 10.72
C LEU A 48 -5.65 -3.49 11.24
N TYR A 49 -4.91 -2.38 11.19
CA TYR A 49 -5.45 -1.07 11.55
C TYR A 49 -6.68 -0.70 10.70
N GLN A 50 -6.60 -0.92 9.39
CA GLN A 50 -7.72 -0.69 8.48
C GLN A 50 -8.93 -1.57 8.81
N PHE A 51 -8.72 -2.84 9.14
CA PHE A 51 -9.81 -3.77 9.47
C PHE A 51 -10.49 -3.39 10.77
N LEU A 52 -9.74 -3.01 11.80
CA LEU A 52 -10.30 -2.52 13.07
C LEU A 52 -11.14 -1.25 12.91
N ILE A 53 -10.84 -0.43 11.89
CA ILE A 53 -11.63 0.77 11.59
C ILE A 53 -12.84 0.45 10.68
N ALA A 54 -12.66 -0.43 9.69
CA ALA A 54 -13.62 -0.62 8.62
C ALA A 54 -14.62 -1.76 8.86
N VAL A 55 -14.21 -2.81 9.58
CA VAL A 55 -15.05 -3.98 9.86
C VAL A 55 -15.77 -3.74 11.19
N ARG A 56 -17.02 -3.26 11.09
CA ARG A 56 -17.82 -2.86 12.23
C ARG A 56 -19.25 -3.39 12.11
N GLN A 57 -19.95 -3.45 13.23
CA GLN A 57 -21.38 -3.75 13.29
C GLN A 57 -22.21 -2.59 12.70
N SER A 58 -23.50 -2.79 12.54
CA SER A 58 -24.44 -1.78 12.02
C SER A 58 -24.54 -0.54 12.92
N ASP A 59 -24.29 -0.70 14.21
CA ASP A 59 -24.25 0.37 15.23
C ASP A 59 -22.92 1.15 15.25
N GLY A 60 -21.94 0.74 14.43
CA GLY A 60 -20.62 1.35 14.34
C GLY A 60 -19.59 0.80 15.33
N GLN A 61 -19.94 -0.16 16.18
CA GLN A 61 -18.99 -0.82 17.07
C GLN A 61 -18.14 -1.86 16.34
N GLN A 62 -17.00 -2.27 16.95
CA GLN A 62 -16.20 -3.36 16.42
C GLN A 62 -16.97 -4.68 16.54
N LEU A 63 -16.68 -5.64 15.65
CA LEU A 63 -17.19 -6.99 15.82
C LEU A 63 -16.56 -7.62 17.05
N THR A 64 -17.39 -8.20 17.90
CA THR A 64 -16.96 -8.91 19.10
C THR A 64 -17.54 -10.33 19.09
N ASN A 65 -16.88 -11.25 19.81
CA ASN A 65 -17.46 -12.54 20.15
C ASN A 65 -18.39 -12.42 21.38
N ASP A 66 -18.95 -13.53 21.81
CA ASP A 66 -19.86 -13.58 22.99
C ASP A 66 -19.15 -13.20 24.30
N GLU A 67 -17.81 -13.30 24.35
CA GLU A 67 -16.96 -12.91 25.48
C GLU A 67 -16.56 -11.43 25.44
N GLY A 68 -16.99 -10.67 24.41
CA GLY A 68 -16.67 -9.26 24.22
C GLY A 68 -15.29 -8.97 23.59
N GLU A 69 -14.55 -10.00 23.16
CA GLU A 69 -13.28 -9.80 22.48
C GLU A 69 -13.47 -9.31 21.03
N THR A 70 -12.66 -8.36 20.60
CA THR A 70 -12.72 -7.82 19.25
C THR A 70 -12.25 -8.86 18.21
N THR A 71 -13.11 -9.14 17.23
CA THR A 71 -12.85 -10.10 16.13
C THR A 71 -12.77 -9.45 14.75
N SER A 72 -12.91 -8.13 14.65
CA SER A 72 -12.90 -7.36 13.39
C SER A 72 -11.64 -7.60 12.55
N HIS A 73 -10.46 -7.69 13.16
CA HIS A 73 -9.19 -7.93 12.49
C HIS A 73 -9.12 -9.34 11.89
N LEU A 74 -9.59 -10.37 12.62
CA LEU A 74 -9.64 -11.75 12.13
C LEU A 74 -10.60 -11.88 10.94
N SER A 75 -11.79 -11.29 11.06
CA SER A 75 -12.76 -11.21 9.96
C SER A 75 -12.14 -10.53 8.73
N GLY A 76 -11.46 -9.41 8.94
CA GLY A 76 -10.79 -8.67 7.87
C GLY A 76 -9.75 -9.50 7.14
N ILE A 77 -8.80 -10.11 7.88
CA ILE A 77 -7.78 -10.98 7.29
C ILE A 77 -8.41 -12.15 6.55
N PHE A 78 -9.31 -12.89 7.19
CA PHE A 78 -9.90 -14.09 6.62
C PHE A 78 -10.56 -13.81 5.26
N TYR A 79 -11.51 -12.89 5.22
CA TYR A 79 -12.26 -12.63 3.98
C TYR A 79 -11.45 -11.91 2.90
N ARG A 80 -10.53 -10.99 3.27
CA ARG A 80 -9.68 -10.31 2.28
C ARG A 80 -8.67 -11.26 1.65
N THR A 81 -8.08 -12.13 2.47
CA THR A 81 -7.14 -13.16 1.99
C THR A 81 -7.82 -14.14 1.05
N ILE A 82 -9.02 -14.63 1.41
CA ILE A 82 -9.80 -15.51 0.53
C ILE A 82 -10.07 -14.83 -0.80
N ARG A 83 -10.52 -13.58 -0.79
CA ARG A 83 -10.79 -12.82 -2.02
C ARG A 83 -9.54 -12.70 -2.92
N MET A 84 -8.37 -12.46 -2.36
CA MET A 84 -7.12 -12.43 -3.11
C MET A 84 -6.79 -13.80 -3.70
N VAL A 85 -6.89 -14.84 -2.90
CA VAL A 85 -6.59 -16.23 -3.33
C VAL A 85 -7.59 -16.72 -4.39
N GLU A 86 -8.88 -16.38 -4.29
CA GLU A 86 -9.89 -16.67 -5.32
C GLU A 86 -9.55 -15.98 -6.66
N ASN A 87 -8.89 -14.82 -6.62
CA ASN A 87 -8.36 -14.14 -7.81
C ASN A 87 -6.95 -14.61 -8.19
N ASN A 88 -6.52 -15.76 -7.65
CA ASN A 88 -5.21 -16.37 -7.89
C ASN A 88 -4.02 -15.45 -7.56
N ILE A 89 -4.18 -14.57 -6.59
CA ILE A 89 -3.10 -13.76 -6.01
C ILE A 89 -2.55 -14.53 -4.81
N LYS A 90 -1.23 -14.57 -4.67
CA LYS A 90 -0.54 -15.20 -3.55
C LYS A 90 -0.04 -14.13 -2.57
N PRO A 91 -0.81 -13.81 -1.51
CA PRO A 91 -0.42 -12.81 -0.53
C PRO A 91 0.64 -13.35 0.43
N VAL A 92 1.52 -12.46 0.89
CA VAL A 92 2.44 -12.63 2.01
C VAL A 92 2.21 -11.46 2.95
N TYR A 93 1.98 -11.71 4.21
CA TYR A 93 1.82 -10.65 5.18
C TYR A 93 3.14 -10.35 5.88
N VAL A 94 3.48 -9.08 6.04
CA VAL A 94 4.71 -8.64 6.71
C VAL A 94 4.32 -7.85 7.95
N PHE A 95 4.79 -8.31 9.11
CA PHE A 95 4.51 -7.68 10.40
C PHE A 95 5.70 -6.84 10.83
N ASP A 96 5.42 -5.66 11.43
CA ASP A 96 6.44 -4.80 12.00
C ASP A 96 7.23 -5.49 13.12
N GLY A 97 8.49 -5.15 13.19
CA GLY A 97 9.38 -5.47 14.28
C GLY A 97 9.50 -4.33 15.29
N LYS A 98 10.74 -4.06 15.71
CA LYS A 98 11.03 -2.97 16.64
C LYS A 98 11.14 -1.65 15.87
N PRO A 99 10.30 -0.64 16.18
CA PRO A 99 10.38 0.64 15.48
C PRO A 99 11.73 1.34 15.71
N PRO A 100 12.23 2.12 14.74
CA PRO A 100 13.43 2.92 14.90
C PRO A 100 13.28 3.94 16.04
N VAL A 101 14.37 4.29 16.69
CA VAL A 101 14.37 5.26 17.82
C VAL A 101 13.78 6.62 17.37
N LEU A 102 14.11 7.07 16.16
CA LEU A 102 13.59 8.34 15.61
C LEU A 102 12.07 8.37 15.44
N LYS A 103 11.40 7.22 15.32
CA LYS A 103 9.92 7.14 15.26
C LYS A 103 9.26 7.45 16.59
N GLY A 104 10.03 7.51 17.68
CA GLY A 104 9.52 7.79 19.03
C GLY A 104 8.66 9.04 19.13
N GLY A 105 9.10 10.16 18.52
CA GLY A 105 8.34 11.41 18.51
C GLY A 105 6.99 11.33 17.79
N GLU A 106 6.88 10.55 16.70
CA GLU A 106 5.59 10.34 16.02
C GLU A 106 4.69 9.39 16.85
N LEU A 107 5.27 8.37 17.47
CA LEU A 107 4.52 7.47 18.35
C LEU A 107 3.94 8.21 19.56
N GLU A 108 4.68 9.14 20.14
CA GLU A 108 4.21 10.02 21.22
C GLU A 108 3.08 10.95 20.75
N LYS A 109 3.22 11.58 19.58
CA LYS A 109 2.15 12.39 18.97
C LYS A 109 0.88 11.57 18.75
N ARG A 110 1.01 10.31 18.30
CA ARG A 110 -0.14 9.40 18.15
C ARG A 110 -0.77 9.03 19.50
N LEU A 111 0.04 8.90 20.56
CA LEU A 111 -0.46 8.65 21.92
C LEU A 111 -1.28 9.84 22.41
N LEU A 112 -0.74 11.06 22.34
CA LEU A 112 -1.42 12.29 22.76
C LEU A 112 -2.75 12.50 22.01
N LYS A 113 -2.78 12.26 20.71
CA LYS A 113 -4.03 12.32 19.91
C LYS A 113 -5.08 11.31 20.39
N ARG A 114 -4.66 10.13 20.86
CA ARG A 114 -5.60 9.13 21.41
C ARG A 114 -6.12 9.58 22.79
N GLU A 115 -5.24 10.08 23.65
CA GLU A 115 -5.64 10.63 24.96
C GLU A 115 -6.63 11.79 24.81
N GLU A 116 -6.39 12.68 23.83
CA GLU A 116 -7.32 13.75 23.52
C GLU A 116 -8.67 13.21 23.02
N ALA A 117 -8.65 12.20 22.12
CA ALA A 117 -9.87 11.58 21.64
C ALA A 117 -10.64 10.88 22.77
N GLN A 118 -9.96 10.24 23.74
CA GLN A 118 -10.58 9.66 24.91
C GLN A 118 -11.25 10.73 25.77
N LYS A 119 -10.56 11.83 26.07
CA LYS A 119 -11.15 12.97 26.80
C LYS A 119 -12.38 13.54 26.10
N GLN A 120 -12.38 13.58 24.78
CA GLN A 120 -13.56 14.03 24.00
C GLN A 120 -14.73 13.06 24.19
N ILE A 121 -14.49 11.75 24.18
CA ILE A 121 -15.53 10.73 24.43
C ILE A 121 -16.09 10.88 25.84
N ASP A 122 -15.21 11.01 26.86
CA ASP A 122 -15.59 11.14 28.27
C ASP A 122 -16.42 12.43 28.53
N ASN A 123 -16.21 13.46 27.73
CA ASN A 123 -16.95 14.73 27.80
C ASN A 123 -18.21 14.77 26.93
N LEU A 124 -18.48 13.74 26.11
CA LEU A 124 -19.71 13.68 25.32
C LEU A 124 -20.90 13.46 26.28
N LYS A 125 -21.93 14.29 26.12
CA LYS A 125 -23.19 14.12 26.84
C LYS A 125 -23.97 12.93 26.26
N ASP A 126 -24.91 12.39 27.00
CA ASP A 126 -25.76 11.26 26.62
C ASP A 126 -26.51 11.46 25.29
N ASP A 127 -26.70 12.71 24.88
CA ASP A 127 -27.34 13.12 23.60
C ASP A 127 -26.38 13.19 22.42
N ALA A 128 -25.11 12.79 22.56
CA ALA A 128 -24.15 12.88 21.48
C ALA A 128 -24.53 12.01 20.27
N SER A 129 -24.34 12.53 19.06
CA SER A 129 -24.68 11.77 17.84
C SER A 129 -23.81 10.52 17.71
N VAL A 130 -24.39 9.42 17.22
CA VAL A 130 -23.67 8.16 16.90
C VAL A 130 -22.49 8.45 15.96
N SER A 131 -22.61 9.47 15.10
CA SER A 131 -21.57 9.92 14.18
C SER A 131 -20.34 10.46 14.92
N ASP A 132 -20.53 11.32 15.94
CA ASP A 132 -19.43 11.91 16.70
C ASP A 132 -18.73 10.87 17.57
N MET A 133 -19.50 10.01 18.23
CA MET A 133 -18.96 8.89 19.01
C MET A 133 -18.10 7.99 18.10
N THR A 134 -18.60 7.59 16.95
CA THR A 134 -17.86 6.76 15.98
C THR A 134 -16.59 7.42 15.49
N LYS A 135 -16.59 8.74 15.30
CA LYS A 135 -15.40 9.51 14.88
C LYS A 135 -14.28 9.45 15.90
N TYR A 136 -14.58 9.65 17.18
CA TYR A 136 -13.58 9.58 18.25
C TYR A 136 -13.13 8.15 18.51
N GLN A 137 -14.05 7.18 18.55
CA GLN A 137 -13.72 5.75 18.68
C GLN A 137 -12.74 5.26 17.60
N LYS A 138 -12.87 5.72 16.33
CA LYS A 138 -11.91 5.38 15.28
C LYS A 138 -10.51 5.94 15.54
N ARG A 139 -10.38 7.05 16.27
CA ARG A 139 -9.08 7.64 16.64
C ARG A 139 -8.40 6.86 17.76
N LEU A 140 -9.16 6.14 18.59
CA LEU A 140 -8.63 5.29 19.65
C LEU A 140 -8.05 3.98 19.16
N VAL A 141 -8.37 3.56 17.93
CA VAL A 141 -7.95 2.28 17.37
C VAL A 141 -6.43 2.16 17.42
N ARG A 142 -5.97 1.06 17.99
CA ARG A 142 -4.57 0.63 18.02
C ARG A 142 -4.54 -0.88 17.84
N VAL A 143 -3.63 -1.37 17.02
CA VAL A 143 -3.35 -2.81 16.93
C VAL A 143 -2.55 -3.23 18.15
N SER A 144 -3.03 -4.21 18.91
CA SER A 144 -2.33 -4.79 20.06
C SER A 144 -1.36 -5.89 19.62
N ARG A 145 -0.48 -6.32 20.54
CA ARG A 145 0.38 -7.48 20.31
C ARG A 145 -0.43 -8.76 20.15
N ASP A 146 -1.44 -8.94 20.99
CA ASP A 146 -2.31 -10.11 20.95
C ASP A 146 -3.05 -10.20 19.60
N GLN A 147 -3.53 -9.07 19.08
CA GLN A 147 -4.15 -9.03 17.76
C GLN A 147 -3.19 -9.37 16.61
N ASN A 148 -1.91 -9.00 16.71
CA ASN A 148 -0.88 -9.43 15.77
C ASN A 148 -0.65 -10.95 15.86
N ASP A 149 -0.56 -11.50 17.07
CA ASP A 149 -0.33 -12.94 17.28
C ASP A 149 -1.54 -13.77 16.85
N GLU A 150 -2.75 -13.29 17.12
CA GLU A 150 -4.00 -13.87 16.61
C GLU A 150 -4.05 -13.88 15.07
N ALA A 151 -3.62 -12.78 14.45
CA ALA A 151 -3.54 -12.66 13.01
C ALA A 151 -2.54 -13.65 12.40
N LYS A 152 -1.35 -13.78 13.00
CA LYS A 152 -0.32 -14.76 12.58
C LYS A 152 -0.84 -16.18 12.71
N LYS A 153 -1.47 -16.51 13.85
CA LYS A 153 -2.10 -17.82 14.07
C LYS A 153 -3.14 -18.14 13.00
N LEU A 154 -4.00 -17.17 12.67
CA LEU A 154 -4.99 -17.34 11.61
C LEU A 154 -4.32 -17.58 10.25
N LEU A 155 -3.29 -16.81 9.89
CA LEU A 155 -2.56 -16.96 8.63
C LEU A 155 -1.89 -18.33 8.51
N GLU A 156 -1.30 -18.85 9.61
CA GLU A 156 -0.75 -20.19 9.67
C GLU A 156 -1.80 -21.26 9.34
N LEU A 157 -2.98 -21.18 9.98
CA LEU A 157 -4.09 -22.09 9.76
C LEU A 157 -4.67 -21.96 8.34
N MET A 158 -4.64 -20.77 7.75
CA MET A 158 -5.03 -20.53 6.36
C MET A 158 -3.99 -21.00 5.34
N GLY A 159 -2.79 -21.42 5.78
CA GLY A 159 -1.69 -21.82 4.90
C GLY A 159 -1.03 -20.65 4.15
N ILE A 160 -1.14 -19.44 4.68
CA ILE A 160 -0.60 -18.20 4.08
C ILE A 160 0.69 -17.82 4.82
N PRO A 161 1.81 -17.62 4.10
CA PRO A 161 3.06 -17.23 4.72
C PRO A 161 3.01 -15.80 5.26
N TYR A 162 3.70 -15.57 6.36
CA TYR A 162 3.99 -14.24 6.86
C TYR A 162 5.48 -14.10 7.19
N VAL A 163 5.94 -12.86 7.30
CA VAL A 163 7.31 -12.48 7.65
C VAL A 163 7.26 -11.50 8.82
N ASN A 164 8.10 -11.70 9.82
CA ASN A 164 8.34 -10.69 10.85
C ASN A 164 9.53 -9.85 10.40
N ALA A 165 9.28 -8.58 10.07
CA ALA A 165 10.35 -7.63 9.77
C ALA A 165 11.19 -7.37 11.03
N PRO A 166 12.49 -7.12 10.93
CA PRO A 166 13.28 -6.67 12.08
C PRO A 166 12.87 -5.27 12.54
N CYS A 167 12.41 -4.43 11.60
CA CYS A 167 12.02 -3.05 11.84
C CYS A 167 10.67 -2.75 11.16
N GLU A 168 10.64 -1.96 10.10
CA GLU A 168 9.44 -1.49 9.41
C GLU A 168 8.93 -2.50 8.37
N ALA A 169 7.64 -2.81 8.40
CA ALA A 169 7.02 -3.76 7.46
C ALA A 169 7.10 -3.30 6.00
N GLU A 170 6.91 -1.99 5.75
CA GLU A 170 6.99 -1.44 4.40
C GLU A 170 8.39 -1.58 3.80
N ALA A 171 9.46 -1.41 4.61
CA ALA A 171 10.83 -1.62 4.15
C ALA A 171 11.07 -3.09 3.78
N GLN A 172 10.57 -4.02 4.60
CA GLN A 172 10.67 -5.45 4.32
C GLN A 172 9.83 -5.87 3.12
N CYS A 173 8.63 -5.31 2.91
CA CYS A 173 7.82 -5.52 1.72
C CYS A 173 8.58 -5.08 0.46
N ALA A 174 9.21 -3.89 0.51
CA ALA A 174 10.01 -3.36 -0.58
C ALA A 174 11.23 -4.25 -0.89
N GLU A 175 11.92 -4.76 0.14
CA GLU A 175 13.05 -5.68 0.00
C GLU A 175 12.64 -6.99 -0.68
N LEU A 176 11.53 -7.59 -0.26
CA LEU A 176 11.00 -8.81 -0.90
C LEU A 176 10.65 -8.59 -2.38
N ALA A 177 10.15 -7.39 -2.72
CA ALA A 177 9.82 -7.02 -4.08
C ALA A 177 11.08 -6.78 -4.92
N ARG A 178 12.08 -6.05 -4.40
CA ARG A 178 13.38 -5.82 -5.07
C ARG A 178 14.12 -7.12 -5.30
N GLY A 179 14.11 -8.03 -4.32
CA GLY A 179 14.72 -9.35 -4.42
C GLY A 179 13.94 -10.35 -5.28
N GLY A 180 12.83 -9.93 -5.94
CA GLY A 180 12.06 -10.77 -6.86
C GLY A 180 11.26 -11.90 -6.19
N LYS A 181 11.18 -11.93 -4.85
CA LYS A 181 10.36 -12.93 -4.13
C LYS A 181 8.87 -12.70 -4.34
N VAL A 182 8.48 -11.43 -4.49
CA VAL A 182 7.12 -10.98 -4.80
C VAL A 182 7.14 -9.96 -5.95
N PHE A 183 5.99 -9.75 -6.56
CA PHE A 183 5.81 -8.79 -7.66
C PHE A 183 5.81 -7.33 -7.18
N ALA A 184 5.18 -7.08 -6.03
CA ALA A 184 4.95 -5.74 -5.52
C ALA A 184 4.88 -5.72 -4.00
N ALA A 185 5.15 -4.55 -3.41
CA ALA A 185 4.75 -4.18 -2.07
C ALA A 185 3.33 -3.60 -2.09
N ALA A 186 2.51 -3.92 -1.09
CA ALA A 186 1.17 -3.36 -0.93
C ALA A 186 1.06 -2.68 0.44
N SER A 187 0.99 -1.36 0.42
CA SER A 187 0.76 -0.50 1.59
C SER A 187 0.01 0.77 1.17
N GLU A 188 -0.72 1.37 2.07
CA GLU A 188 -1.34 2.69 1.84
C GLU A 188 -0.34 3.83 2.11
N ASP A 189 0.76 3.52 2.77
CA ASP A 189 1.78 4.49 3.09
C ASP A 189 2.70 4.75 1.90
N MET A 190 2.79 6.03 1.50
CA MET A 190 3.56 6.44 0.32
C MET A 190 5.06 6.47 0.59
N ASP A 191 5.50 6.49 1.85
CA ASP A 191 6.94 6.44 2.18
C ASP A 191 7.56 5.06 1.91
N THR A 192 6.72 4.03 1.72
CA THR A 192 7.13 2.75 1.12
C THR A 192 7.98 2.95 -0.15
N LEU A 193 7.69 4.01 -0.95
CA LEU A 193 8.47 4.33 -2.16
C LEU A 193 9.92 4.72 -1.83
N CYS A 194 10.21 5.24 -0.64
CA CYS A 194 11.59 5.56 -0.23
C CYS A 194 12.48 4.30 -0.14
N TYR A 195 11.87 3.12 0.01
CA TYR A 195 12.55 1.83 0.03
C TYR A 195 12.64 1.14 -1.35
N GLU A 196 12.30 1.86 -2.43
CA GLU A 196 12.47 1.42 -3.83
C GLU A 196 11.74 0.13 -4.22
N PRO A 197 10.49 -0.13 -3.82
CA PRO A 197 9.78 -1.27 -4.37
C PRO A 197 9.60 -1.07 -5.87
N PRO A 198 9.87 -2.07 -6.73
CA PRO A 198 9.63 -1.95 -8.17
C PRO A 198 8.20 -1.50 -8.49
N GLN A 199 7.23 -2.01 -7.71
CA GLN A 199 5.83 -1.67 -7.77
C GLN A 199 5.27 -1.47 -6.36
N LEU A 200 4.54 -0.37 -6.14
CA LEU A 200 3.70 -0.17 -4.96
C LEU A 200 2.24 -0.32 -5.35
N LEU A 201 1.50 -1.14 -4.62
CA LEU A 201 0.05 -1.30 -4.78
C LEU A 201 -0.68 -0.64 -3.61
N ARG A 202 -1.68 0.17 -3.92
CA ARG A 202 -2.57 0.78 -2.94
C ARG A 202 -4.00 0.29 -3.13
N HIS A 203 -4.80 0.37 -2.10
CA HIS A 203 -6.21 -0.06 -2.07
C HIS A 203 -6.44 -1.57 -2.27
N LEU A 204 -5.37 -2.38 -2.23
CA LEU A 204 -5.45 -3.84 -2.46
C LEU A 204 -6.37 -4.53 -1.44
N THR A 205 -6.30 -4.11 -0.17
CA THR A 205 -7.03 -4.73 0.95
C THR A 205 -8.38 -4.06 1.24
N PHE A 206 -8.79 -3.07 0.45
CA PHE A 206 -10.05 -2.37 0.64
C PHE A 206 -11.27 -3.27 0.37
N ALA A 207 -12.38 -2.92 1.01
CA ALA A 207 -13.64 -3.62 0.80
C ALA A 207 -14.11 -3.44 -0.65
N GLU A 208 -14.60 -4.53 -1.26
CA GLU A 208 -15.18 -4.50 -2.60
C GLU A 208 -16.34 -3.51 -2.74
N ALA A 209 -17.14 -3.37 -1.66
CA ALA A 209 -18.23 -2.40 -1.60
C ALA A 209 -17.80 -0.95 -1.86
N ARG A 210 -16.50 -0.63 -1.72
CA ARG A 210 -15.97 0.70 -2.03
C ARG A 210 -15.79 0.94 -3.53
N LYS A 211 -15.74 -0.12 -4.33
CA LYS A 211 -15.52 -0.05 -5.80
C LYS A 211 -14.31 0.81 -6.18
N MET A 212 -13.30 0.88 -5.30
CA MET A 212 -12.07 1.61 -5.59
C MET A 212 -11.14 0.74 -6.44
N PRO A 213 -10.55 1.28 -7.50
CA PRO A 213 -9.51 0.59 -8.25
C PRO A 213 -8.26 0.41 -7.38
N ILE A 214 -7.43 -0.54 -7.77
CA ILE A 214 -6.10 -0.71 -7.21
C ILE A 214 -5.18 0.25 -7.95
N ASP A 215 -4.53 1.15 -7.21
CA ASP A 215 -3.50 2.01 -7.75
C ASP A 215 -2.17 1.26 -7.75
N GLN A 216 -1.55 1.12 -8.90
CA GLN A 216 -0.17 0.65 -9.04
C GLN A 216 0.72 1.84 -9.35
N ILE A 217 1.80 1.98 -8.59
CA ILE A 217 2.83 3.01 -8.81
C ILE A 217 4.14 2.31 -9.14
N THR A 218 4.69 2.60 -10.32
CA THR A 218 5.99 2.10 -10.74
C THR A 218 7.07 3.05 -10.24
N TYR A 219 7.92 2.59 -9.29
CA TYR A 219 8.95 3.43 -8.66
C TYR A 219 9.87 4.09 -9.68
N LYS A 220 10.44 3.30 -10.60
CA LYS A 220 11.37 3.80 -11.62
C LYS A 220 10.76 4.92 -12.48
N GLU A 221 9.51 4.74 -12.90
CA GLU A 221 8.81 5.73 -13.71
C GLU A 221 8.49 6.99 -12.88
N ALA A 222 8.16 6.83 -11.59
CA ALA A 222 7.90 7.96 -10.69
C ALA A 222 9.14 8.82 -10.48
N ILE A 223 10.29 8.23 -10.19
CA ILE A 223 11.57 8.93 -10.03
C ILE A 223 11.99 9.63 -11.33
N GLN A 224 11.86 8.94 -12.45
CA GLN A 224 12.19 9.50 -13.77
C GLN A 224 11.30 10.70 -14.12
N GLY A 225 9.99 10.62 -13.85
CA GLY A 225 9.07 11.73 -14.15
C GLY A 225 9.24 12.91 -13.22
N LEU A 226 9.62 12.70 -11.96
CA LEU A 226 10.02 13.76 -11.03
C LEU A 226 11.37 14.37 -11.40
N ASP A 227 12.16 13.73 -12.29
CA ASP A 227 13.52 14.12 -12.66
C ASP A 227 14.40 14.31 -11.41
N MET A 228 14.49 13.25 -10.59
CA MET A 228 15.21 13.22 -9.32
C MET A 228 16.09 11.97 -9.21
N THR A 229 17.15 12.07 -8.40
CA THR A 229 17.85 10.89 -7.89
C THR A 229 17.09 10.26 -6.72
N LYS A 230 17.51 9.08 -6.30
CA LYS A 230 16.96 8.44 -5.08
C LYS A 230 17.12 9.34 -3.85
N GLU A 231 18.30 9.90 -3.67
CA GLU A 231 18.63 10.77 -2.55
C GLU A 231 17.74 12.01 -2.52
N GLN A 232 17.55 12.65 -3.67
CA GLN A 232 16.67 13.81 -3.82
C GLN A 232 15.20 13.46 -3.53
N PHE A 233 14.77 12.26 -3.94
CA PHE A 233 13.42 11.79 -3.65
C PHE A 233 13.20 11.54 -2.15
N ILE A 234 14.17 10.95 -1.47
CA ILE A 234 14.13 10.77 -0.01
C ILE A 234 14.10 12.13 0.69
N ASP A 235 14.95 13.07 0.26
CA ASP A 235 14.99 14.44 0.77
C ASP A 235 13.65 15.16 0.56
N LEU A 236 13.02 14.97 -0.60
CA LEU A 236 11.67 15.46 -0.86
C LEU A 236 10.66 14.87 0.13
N CYS A 237 10.69 13.56 0.36
CA CYS A 237 9.79 12.88 1.30
C CYS A 237 9.98 13.39 2.74
N ILE A 238 11.21 13.66 3.16
CA ILE A 238 11.52 14.25 4.48
C ILE A 238 10.93 15.67 4.58
N LEU A 239 11.05 16.50 3.55
CA LEU A 239 10.44 17.84 3.50
C LEU A 239 8.92 17.80 3.55
N LEU A 240 8.29 16.83 2.88
CA LEU A 240 6.85 16.65 2.87
C LEU A 240 6.30 16.13 4.20
N GLY A 241 7.14 15.46 4.98
CA GLY A 241 6.86 14.88 6.28
C GLY A 241 6.92 13.36 6.28
N CYS A 242 7.73 12.84 7.16
CA CYS A 242 7.90 11.42 7.41
C CYS A 242 7.72 11.11 8.92
N ASP A 243 7.68 9.84 9.27
CA ASP A 243 7.52 9.39 10.66
C ASP A 243 8.77 9.61 11.55
N TYR A 244 9.91 10.01 10.96
CA TYR A 244 11.20 10.05 11.64
C TYR A 244 11.61 11.44 12.13
N CYS A 245 11.08 12.51 11.53
CA CYS A 245 11.40 13.86 11.93
C CYS A 245 10.29 14.86 11.60
N GLU A 246 10.40 16.05 12.20
CA GLU A 246 9.44 17.13 11.94
C GLU A 246 9.65 17.72 10.54
N THR A 247 8.66 18.46 10.05
CA THR A 247 8.72 19.18 8.78
C THR A 247 9.05 20.65 8.99
N ILE A 248 9.58 21.30 7.97
CA ILE A 248 9.69 22.76 7.94
C ILE A 248 8.29 23.36 7.82
N LYS A 249 7.86 24.15 8.81
CA LYS A 249 6.52 24.77 8.83
C LYS A 249 6.31 25.66 7.61
N GLY A 250 5.17 25.46 6.94
CA GLY A 250 4.78 26.25 5.76
C GLY A 250 5.35 25.76 4.43
N VAL A 251 6.23 24.75 4.44
CA VAL A 251 6.69 24.08 3.21
C VAL A 251 5.66 23.04 2.82
N GLY A 252 4.95 23.28 1.72
CA GLY A 252 4.01 22.33 1.13
C GLY A 252 4.61 21.62 -0.10
N PRO A 253 3.85 20.70 -0.75
CA PRO A 253 4.37 19.86 -1.83
C PRO A 253 5.04 20.60 -2.97
N VAL A 254 4.40 21.62 -3.49
CA VAL A 254 4.95 22.44 -4.61
C VAL A 254 6.24 23.16 -4.19
N THR A 255 6.27 23.68 -2.96
CA THR A 255 7.47 24.37 -2.44
C THR A 255 8.60 23.37 -2.18
N ALA A 256 8.31 22.22 -1.57
CA ALA A 256 9.31 21.19 -1.32
C ALA A 256 9.94 20.69 -2.63
N TYR A 257 9.11 20.43 -3.64
CA TYR A 257 9.58 20.04 -4.97
C TYR A 257 10.51 21.10 -5.59
N LYS A 258 10.10 22.38 -5.57
CA LYS A 258 10.92 23.49 -6.09
C LYS A 258 12.25 23.61 -5.35
N LEU A 259 12.22 23.55 -4.02
CA LEU A 259 13.46 23.65 -3.22
C LEU A 259 14.45 22.53 -3.56
N ILE A 260 13.97 21.29 -3.71
CA ILE A 260 14.86 20.18 -4.12
C ILE A 260 15.40 20.41 -5.54
N LYS A 261 14.57 20.88 -6.47
CA LYS A 261 15.04 21.15 -7.85
C LYS A 261 16.04 22.28 -7.92
N GLU A 262 15.90 23.33 -7.10
CA GLU A 262 16.78 24.51 -7.09
C GLU A 262 18.10 24.26 -6.35
N HIS A 263 18.06 23.54 -5.22
CA HIS A 263 19.22 23.37 -4.34
C HIS A 263 19.85 21.98 -4.39
N GLY A 264 19.15 21.00 -4.94
CA GLY A 264 19.66 19.64 -5.19
C GLY A 264 19.66 18.70 -3.98
N SER A 265 19.76 19.22 -2.74
CA SER A 265 19.75 18.40 -1.52
C SER A 265 19.20 19.16 -0.32
N LEU A 266 18.76 18.42 0.71
CA LEU A 266 18.34 19.01 1.99
C LEU A 266 19.46 19.79 2.67
N ASP A 267 20.69 19.33 2.58
CA ASP A 267 21.85 20.02 3.17
C ASP A 267 21.99 21.42 2.61
N ASN A 268 21.89 21.57 1.28
CA ASN A 268 21.93 22.86 0.61
C ASN A 268 20.72 23.74 0.95
N ILE A 269 19.53 23.12 1.07
CA ILE A 269 18.29 23.83 1.46
C ILE A 269 18.44 24.38 2.87
N VAL A 270 18.88 23.59 3.83
CA VAL A 270 19.10 23.99 5.21
C VAL A 270 20.06 25.17 5.28
N LYS A 271 21.21 25.06 4.58
CA LYS A 271 22.22 26.12 4.48
C LYS A 271 21.61 27.41 3.89
N TYR A 272 20.90 27.29 2.77
CA TYR A 272 20.25 28.44 2.12
C TYR A 272 19.25 29.15 3.05
N LEU A 273 18.42 28.38 3.78
CA LEU A 273 17.43 28.95 4.70
C LEU A 273 18.08 29.63 5.90
N GLN A 274 19.19 29.09 6.41
CA GLN A 274 19.96 29.66 7.52
C GLN A 274 20.71 30.94 7.12
N GLU A 275 21.27 30.99 5.91
CA GLU A 275 21.99 32.16 5.39
C GLU A 275 21.08 33.29 4.92
N ASN A 276 19.78 33.00 4.66
CA ASN A 276 18.83 33.98 4.14
C ASN A 276 17.55 34.09 5.00
N PRO A 277 17.65 34.34 6.32
CA PRO A 277 16.48 34.36 7.22
C PRO A 277 15.47 35.47 6.84
N ASP A 278 15.96 36.59 6.30
CA ASP A 278 15.09 37.75 5.95
C ASP A 278 14.42 37.58 4.57
N LYS A 279 14.93 36.68 3.72
CA LYS A 279 14.39 36.40 2.38
C LYS A 279 13.33 35.31 2.38
N THR A 280 13.29 34.49 3.43
CA THR A 280 12.38 33.35 3.51
C THR A 280 11.58 33.38 4.80
N LYS A 281 10.32 32.96 4.72
CA LYS A 281 9.48 32.78 5.90
C LYS A 281 9.64 31.40 6.57
N TYR A 282 10.49 30.57 6.02
CA TYR A 282 10.67 29.18 6.45
C TYR A 282 11.78 29.10 7.49
N LYS A 283 11.49 28.42 8.62
CA LYS A 283 12.46 28.21 9.69
C LYS A 283 12.76 26.73 9.83
N VAL A 284 14.05 26.39 9.76
CA VAL A 284 14.52 25.03 9.99
C VAL A 284 14.30 24.69 11.47
N PRO A 285 13.72 23.50 11.81
CA PRO A 285 13.60 23.07 13.20
C PRO A 285 14.95 22.99 13.91
N GLU A 286 15.00 23.33 15.19
CA GLU A 286 16.22 23.15 16.01
C GLU A 286 16.54 21.66 16.12
N ASN A 287 17.83 21.30 16.00
CA ASN A 287 18.31 19.92 16.06
C ASN A 287 17.54 18.95 15.15
N TRP A 288 17.22 19.40 13.94
CA TRP A 288 16.44 18.62 12.97
C TRP A 288 17.21 17.36 12.50
N PRO A 289 16.78 16.14 12.84
CA PRO A 289 17.51 14.90 12.55
C PRO A 289 17.23 14.38 11.12
N TYR A 290 17.27 15.26 10.11
CA TYR A 290 16.96 14.88 8.73
C TYR A 290 18.03 13.96 8.13
N ASN A 291 19.29 14.05 8.57
CA ASN A 291 20.37 13.17 8.12
C ASN A 291 20.17 11.74 8.63
N GLU A 292 19.79 11.60 9.89
CA GLU A 292 19.49 10.31 10.50
C GLU A 292 18.23 9.71 9.86
N ALA A 293 17.21 10.52 9.59
CA ALA A 293 16.01 10.09 8.86
C ALA A 293 16.37 9.62 7.44
N ARG A 294 17.23 10.35 6.72
CA ARG A 294 17.75 9.95 5.40
C ARG A 294 18.45 8.60 5.48
N GLN A 295 19.29 8.37 6.49
CA GLN A 295 20.00 7.09 6.65
C GLN A 295 19.06 5.91 6.89
N LEU A 296 17.97 6.10 7.65
CA LEU A 296 16.96 5.05 7.85
C LEU A 296 16.28 4.63 6.54
N PHE A 297 15.99 5.59 5.65
CA PHE A 297 15.44 5.27 4.32
C PHE A 297 16.46 4.65 3.38
N MET A 298 17.73 5.13 3.42
CA MET A 298 18.79 4.65 2.55
C MET A 298 19.29 3.24 2.90
N LYS A 299 19.30 2.92 4.21
CA LYS A 299 19.80 1.65 4.75
C LYS A 299 18.84 1.10 5.80
N PRO A 300 17.63 0.69 5.37
CA PRO A 300 16.66 0.11 6.30
C PRO A 300 17.17 -1.22 6.87
N GLU A 301 16.80 -1.50 8.10
CA GLU A 301 17.03 -2.81 8.72
C GLU A 301 15.97 -3.80 8.22
N VAL A 302 16.39 -4.75 7.38
CA VAL A 302 15.52 -5.75 6.74
C VAL A 302 16.19 -7.10 6.69
N LEU A 303 15.40 -8.16 6.66
CA LEU A 303 15.89 -9.50 6.32
C LEU A 303 16.21 -9.55 4.82
N PRO A 304 17.40 -9.99 4.41
CA PRO A 304 17.73 -10.13 3.01
C PRO A 304 16.70 -11.01 2.29
N ALA A 305 16.21 -10.55 1.15
CA ALA A 305 15.16 -11.28 0.43
C ALA A 305 15.55 -12.74 0.12
N LEU A 306 16.84 -13.00 -0.13
CA LEU A 306 17.34 -14.35 -0.44
C LEU A 306 17.17 -15.32 0.74
N GLU A 307 17.22 -14.84 1.97
CA GLU A 307 17.09 -15.63 3.19
C GLU A 307 15.64 -15.93 3.56
N VAL A 308 14.69 -15.18 2.99
CA VAL A 308 13.26 -15.37 3.27
C VAL A 308 12.68 -16.47 2.38
N GLU A 309 12.17 -17.52 3.00
CA GLU A 309 11.45 -18.58 2.32
C GLU A 309 9.94 -18.36 2.41
N LEU A 310 9.26 -18.33 1.28
CA LEU A 310 7.82 -18.13 1.18
C LEU A 310 7.15 -19.41 0.73
N LYS A 311 6.41 -20.05 1.63
CA LYS A 311 5.69 -21.31 1.38
C LYS A 311 4.19 -21.15 1.64
N TRP A 312 3.39 -21.32 0.60
CA TRP A 312 1.93 -21.44 0.71
C TRP A 312 1.61 -22.92 0.92
N LYS A 313 0.76 -23.21 1.90
CA LYS A 313 0.35 -24.58 2.27
C LYS A 313 -1.16 -24.74 2.08
N GLU A 314 -1.65 -25.96 2.13
CA GLU A 314 -3.08 -26.20 2.26
C GLU A 314 -3.59 -25.67 3.61
N PRO A 315 -4.81 -25.10 3.65
CA PRO A 315 -5.40 -24.65 4.92
C PRO A 315 -5.67 -25.85 5.83
N ASP A 316 -5.42 -25.66 7.12
CA ASP A 316 -5.78 -26.60 8.19
C ASP A 316 -7.25 -26.36 8.59
N LEU A 317 -8.16 -27.18 8.03
CA LEU A 317 -9.59 -27.03 8.26
C LEU A 317 -9.97 -27.25 9.73
N ASP A 318 -9.40 -28.29 10.36
CA ASP A 318 -9.75 -28.65 11.74
C ASP A 318 -9.23 -27.56 12.70
N GLY A 319 -8.02 -27.08 12.48
CA GLY A 319 -7.46 -25.95 13.21
C GLY A 319 -8.25 -24.66 13.02
N LEU A 320 -8.74 -24.37 11.80
CA LEU A 320 -9.59 -23.22 11.52
C LEU A 320 -10.93 -23.30 12.26
N ILE A 321 -11.57 -24.49 12.31
CA ILE A 321 -12.83 -24.69 13.05
C ILE A 321 -12.57 -24.51 14.55
N GLU A 322 -11.53 -25.14 15.10
CA GLU A 322 -11.20 -24.98 16.51
C GLU A 322 -10.97 -23.51 16.88
N TYR A 323 -10.13 -22.82 16.08
CA TYR A 323 -9.73 -21.46 16.39
C TYR A 323 -10.83 -20.43 16.11
N MET A 324 -11.40 -20.43 14.88
CA MET A 324 -12.32 -19.40 14.46
C MET A 324 -13.76 -19.65 14.97
N VAL A 325 -14.21 -20.91 15.01
CA VAL A 325 -15.58 -21.22 15.42
C VAL A 325 -15.68 -21.35 16.92
N LYS A 326 -14.92 -22.30 17.53
CA LYS A 326 -15.08 -22.60 18.96
C LYS A 326 -14.50 -21.49 19.84
N ASN A 327 -13.31 -20.96 19.49
CA ASN A 327 -12.66 -19.98 20.36
C ASN A 327 -13.07 -18.53 20.06
N LYS A 328 -13.43 -18.21 18.79
CA LYS A 328 -13.71 -16.82 18.39
C LYS A 328 -15.18 -16.60 17.95
N GLY A 329 -16.05 -17.62 18.02
CA GLY A 329 -17.49 -17.47 17.79
C GLY A 329 -17.92 -17.23 16.35
N PHE A 330 -17.09 -17.55 15.34
CA PHE A 330 -17.47 -17.42 13.94
C PHE A 330 -18.41 -18.54 13.49
N SER A 331 -19.22 -18.28 12.46
CA SER A 331 -20.09 -19.28 11.86
C SER A 331 -19.28 -20.40 11.19
N GLU A 332 -19.53 -21.65 11.58
CA GLU A 332 -18.85 -22.84 11.05
C GLU A 332 -19.03 -22.97 9.54
N ASP A 333 -20.23 -22.79 9.01
CA ASP A 333 -20.52 -22.88 7.58
C ASP A 333 -19.67 -21.89 6.76
N ARG A 334 -19.52 -20.66 7.28
CA ARG A 334 -18.69 -19.64 6.63
C ARG A 334 -17.21 -19.97 6.67
N ILE A 335 -16.72 -20.52 7.77
CA ILE A 335 -15.31 -20.93 7.90
C ILE A 335 -15.02 -22.12 6.98
N ARG A 336 -15.87 -23.14 6.94
CA ARG A 336 -15.73 -24.29 6.02
C ARG A 336 -15.75 -23.84 4.56
N SER A 337 -16.70 -23.03 4.16
CA SER A 337 -16.77 -22.47 2.80
C SER A 337 -15.52 -21.66 2.45
N GLY A 338 -15.02 -20.86 3.38
CA GLY A 338 -13.79 -20.08 3.19
C GLY A 338 -12.54 -20.98 3.03
N ALA A 339 -12.42 -22.02 3.86
CA ALA A 339 -11.31 -22.97 3.78
C ALA A 339 -11.31 -23.75 2.44
N GLU A 340 -12.48 -24.13 1.93
CA GLU A 340 -12.60 -24.76 0.60
C GLU A 340 -12.14 -23.83 -0.53
N LYS A 341 -12.52 -22.56 -0.47
CA LYS A 341 -12.08 -21.54 -1.43
C LYS A 341 -10.58 -21.33 -1.39
N LEU A 342 -9.98 -21.25 -0.18
CA LEU A 342 -8.52 -21.20 0.00
C LEU A 342 -7.84 -22.43 -0.59
N LYS A 343 -8.31 -23.63 -0.25
CA LYS A 343 -7.78 -24.88 -0.76
C LYS A 343 -7.79 -24.94 -2.29
N LYS A 344 -8.91 -24.55 -2.89
CA LYS A 344 -9.06 -24.48 -4.35
C LYS A 344 -8.13 -23.45 -4.98
N GLY A 345 -8.06 -22.24 -4.45
CA GLY A 345 -7.26 -21.17 -5.01
C GLY A 345 -5.75 -21.38 -4.82
N LEU A 346 -5.31 -21.97 -3.69
CA LEU A 346 -3.90 -22.26 -3.43
C LEU A 346 -3.39 -23.45 -4.27
N LYS A 347 -4.27 -24.42 -4.60
CA LYS A 347 -3.96 -25.55 -5.49
C LYS A 347 -3.99 -25.18 -6.96
N ALA A 348 -4.71 -24.13 -7.35
CA ALA A 348 -4.79 -23.72 -8.73
C ALA A 348 -3.39 -23.44 -9.27
N GLY A 349 -2.97 -24.24 -10.25
CA GLY A 349 -1.67 -24.09 -10.91
C GLY A 349 -1.59 -22.69 -11.52
N ILE A 350 -0.47 -22.03 -11.36
CA ILE A 350 -0.20 -20.76 -12.03
C ILE A 350 0.02 -21.12 -13.51
N GLN A 351 -0.98 -20.86 -14.36
CA GLN A 351 -0.73 -20.79 -15.79
C GLN A 351 0.34 -19.69 -15.98
N GLY A 352 1.50 -20.07 -16.52
CA GLY A 352 2.60 -19.12 -16.72
C GLY A 352 2.10 -17.90 -17.48
N ARG A 353 2.31 -16.70 -16.94
CA ARG A 353 2.01 -15.45 -17.67
C ARG A 353 2.97 -15.33 -18.82
N LEU A 354 2.44 -14.90 -19.96
CA LEU A 354 3.23 -14.62 -21.17
C LEU A 354 4.38 -13.65 -20.90
N ASP A 355 4.20 -12.70 -19.96
CA ASP A 355 5.23 -11.72 -19.56
C ASP A 355 6.57 -12.37 -19.12
N GLY A 356 6.54 -13.61 -18.58
CA GLY A 356 7.75 -14.35 -18.21
C GLY A 356 8.51 -14.94 -19.40
N PHE A 357 7.91 -14.95 -20.59
CA PHE A 357 8.52 -15.50 -21.81
C PHE A 357 9.02 -14.41 -22.77
N PHE A 358 8.68 -13.15 -22.53
CA PHE A 358 9.09 -12.03 -23.39
C PHE A 358 9.98 -11.06 -22.60
N THR A 359 11.22 -10.92 -23.04
CA THR A 359 12.08 -9.81 -22.62
C THR A 359 11.70 -8.60 -23.47
N VAL A 360 11.21 -7.52 -22.84
CA VAL A 360 10.98 -6.26 -23.53
C VAL A 360 12.34 -5.69 -23.94
N VAL A 361 12.70 -5.78 -25.20
CA VAL A 361 13.86 -5.10 -25.75
C VAL A 361 13.46 -3.62 -25.89
N PRO A 362 14.17 -2.69 -25.21
CA PRO A 362 13.88 -1.27 -25.40
C PRO A 362 14.13 -0.89 -26.87
N LYS A 363 13.11 -0.33 -27.51
CA LYS A 363 13.28 0.30 -28.83
C LYS A 363 14.22 1.48 -28.67
N ASN A 364 15.46 1.33 -29.13
CA ASN A 364 16.35 2.47 -29.35
C ASN A 364 15.71 3.37 -30.41
N SER A 365 15.28 4.55 -29.99
CA SER A 365 14.84 5.63 -30.86
C SER A 365 16.05 6.32 -31.48
N ASN A 366 16.68 5.69 -32.46
CA ASN A 366 17.62 6.35 -33.36
C ASN A 366 17.64 5.60 -34.68
N THR A 367 16.72 5.93 -35.56
CA THR A 367 16.94 5.81 -37.01
C THR A 367 16.18 6.93 -37.69
N SER A 368 16.96 7.86 -38.26
CA SER A 368 16.53 8.93 -39.18
C SER A 368 15.91 8.36 -40.44
N PRO A 369 15.04 9.11 -41.12
CA PRO A 369 14.36 8.62 -42.31
C PRO A 369 15.25 8.80 -43.54
N LEU A 370 15.57 7.71 -44.18
CA LEU A 370 16.17 7.73 -45.53
C LEU A 370 15.26 6.97 -46.51
N GLY A 371 14.94 7.68 -47.60
CA GLY A 371 14.73 7.06 -48.91
C GLY A 371 13.30 6.71 -49.30
N LYS A 372 12.66 7.61 -50.03
CA LYS A 372 11.58 7.28 -50.95
C LYS A 372 12.11 6.36 -52.03
N ASP A 373 11.43 5.24 -52.30
CA ASP A 373 11.50 4.58 -53.60
C ASP A 373 10.10 4.11 -53.99
N ASP A 374 9.65 4.71 -55.10
CA ASP A 374 8.45 4.39 -55.86
C ASP A 374 8.58 2.99 -56.45
N LYS A 375 7.63 2.12 -56.22
CA LYS A 375 7.30 1.03 -57.13
C LYS A 375 5.79 0.85 -57.27
N LYS A 376 5.30 1.38 -58.39
CA LYS A 376 4.01 1.06 -59.01
C LYS A 376 3.77 -0.47 -59.01
N ARG A 377 2.58 -0.88 -58.61
CA ARG A 377 2.02 -2.16 -59.04
C ARG A 377 0.55 -2.01 -59.39
N LYS A 378 0.32 -2.39 -60.63
CA LYS A 378 -0.86 -2.38 -61.48
C LYS A 378 -2.13 -2.93 -60.82
N THR A 379 -3.20 -2.25 -61.13
CA THR A 379 -4.61 -2.64 -61.11
C THR A 379 -4.88 -3.92 -61.89
N ASN A 380 -5.74 -4.78 -61.33
CA ASN A 380 -6.56 -5.67 -62.18
C ASN A 380 -7.99 -5.69 -61.58
N ASP A 381 -8.87 -5.11 -62.36
CA ASP A 381 -10.32 -5.21 -62.24
C ASP A 381 -10.80 -6.63 -62.49
N LYS A 382 -11.76 -7.10 -61.73
CA LYS A 382 -12.86 -7.91 -62.29
C LYS A 382 -14.16 -7.73 -61.49
N LYS A 383 -15.17 -7.34 -62.26
CA LYS A 383 -16.59 -7.15 -61.97
C LYS A 383 -17.32 -8.43 -61.54
N GLY A 384 -18.44 -8.22 -60.89
CA GLY A 384 -19.54 -9.18 -60.72
C GLY A 384 -20.42 -8.77 -59.52
N ALA A 385 -21.33 -8.05 -59.66
CA ALA A 385 -22.76 -7.87 -59.85
C ALA A 385 -23.68 -8.84 -59.05
N ALA A 386 -24.62 -8.26 -58.36
CA ALA A 386 -26.05 -8.46 -58.15
C ALA A 386 -26.46 -8.63 -56.66
N ALA A 387 -27.10 -7.67 -56.08
CA ALA A 387 -28.52 -7.33 -55.92
C ALA A 387 -29.45 -8.42 -55.34
N LYS A 388 -30.08 -8.10 -54.17
CA LYS A 388 -31.52 -8.07 -53.85
C LYS A 388 -31.73 -7.95 -52.36
N LYS A 389 -32.25 -6.88 -51.87
CA LYS A 389 -33.61 -6.47 -51.44
C LYS A 389 -34.50 -7.59 -50.86
N THR A 390 -34.95 -7.40 -49.58
CA THR A 390 -36.36 -7.22 -49.07
C THR A 390 -36.36 -7.45 -47.57
N LYS A 391 -36.77 -6.55 -46.77
CA LYS A 391 -38.04 -6.03 -46.24
C LYS A 391 -38.77 -6.95 -45.23
N ARG A 392 -38.99 -6.38 -44.01
CA ARG A 392 -40.14 -6.46 -43.10
C ARG A 392 -40.44 -7.83 -42.43
N ARG A 393 -40.42 -7.88 -41.15
CA ARG A 393 -41.44 -7.39 -40.14
C ARG A 393 -40.83 -7.22 -38.76
#